data_f8ab0505e8b903832a8842e8076e4c1f
#
_entry.id   f8ab0505e8b903832a8842e8076e4c1f
#
_cell.length_a   1.000
_cell.length_b   1.000
_cell.length_c   1.000
_cell.angle_alpha   90.00
_cell.angle_beta   90.00
_cell.angle_gamma   90.00
#
_symmetry.space_group_name_H-M   'P 1'
#
loop_
_entity.id
_entity.type
_entity.pdbx_description
1 polymer ?
#
loop_
_entity_poly.entity_id
_entity_poly.type
_entity_poly.pdbx_seq_one_letter_code
_entity_poly.pdbx_strand_id
1 'polypeptide(L)'
;MEPGMRIDKTVTLQAPLSRVWRAITDAREFGQWFGVQLSGAFVEGQPVAATFEQTFDEAAIQEHQRQLGLPPSKIRVPGENVTFCTVERIEPERYFSFRWIPYGIDAEIDPHNEPTTLVEFRLEPVAGGTRLTIVESGFEHVPLHRRQRAFLMNDGGWAAQAENVRRHVETA
;
A
#
# COMPACT_ATOMS: atom_id res chain seq x y z
N MET A 1 6.89 -19.57 -11.00
CA MET A 1 6.81 -18.38 -10.14
C MET A 1 8.06 -18.30 -9.30
N GLU A 2 8.71 -17.17 -9.30
CA GLU A 2 9.93 -16.96 -8.55
C GLU A 2 9.64 -16.98 -7.05
N PRO A 3 10.25 -17.90 -6.27
CA PRO A 3 10.16 -17.83 -4.83
C PRO A 3 10.77 -16.52 -4.35
N GLY A 4 10.08 -15.82 -3.45
CA GLY A 4 10.59 -14.59 -2.91
C GLY A 4 10.16 -13.33 -3.63
N MET A 5 9.24 -13.41 -4.59
CA MET A 5 8.63 -12.21 -5.17
C MET A 5 7.71 -11.58 -4.13
N ARG A 6 8.31 -10.87 -3.20
CA ARG A 6 7.61 -10.15 -2.15
C ARG A 6 8.33 -8.83 -1.91
N ILE A 7 7.56 -7.85 -1.47
CA ILE A 7 8.10 -6.55 -1.09
C ILE A 7 8.31 -6.57 0.41
N ASP A 8 9.47 -6.08 0.86
CA ASP A 8 9.83 -6.04 2.27
C ASP A 8 10.58 -4.74 2.52
N LYS A 9 9.94 -3.79 3.19
CA LYS A 9 10.53 -2.49 3.49
C LYS A 9 10.55 -2.30 5.00
N THR A 10 11.70 -1.97 5.56
CA THR A 10 11.85 -1.71 6.98
C THR A 10 12.33 -0.29 7.18
N VAL A 11 11.68 0.43 8.10
CA VAL A 11 12.06 1.79 8.45
C VAL A 11 12.02 1.94 9.97
N THR A 12 13.00 2.66 10.52
CA THR A 12 13.01 3.01 11.94
C THR A 12 12.46 4.43 12.09
N LEU A 13 11.41 4.55 12.91
CA LEU A 13 10.69 5.80 13.08
C LEU A 13 11.00 6.36 14.46
N GLN A 14 11.35 7.64 14.53
CA GLN A 14 11.63 8.31 15.80
C GLN A 14 10.32 8.79 16.43
N ALA A 15 9.48 7.82 16.78
CA ALA A 15 8.18 8.06 17.39
C ALA A 15 7.83 6.84 18.24
N PRO A 16 7.05 7.05 19.33
CA PRO A 16 6.66 5.91 20.18
C PRO A 16 5.70 4.96 19.46
N LEU A 17 5.69 3.74 19.92
CA LEU A 17 4.89 2.64 19.33
C LEU A 17 3.43 3.03 19.15
N SER A 18 2.81 3.63 20.17
CA SER A 18 1.40 4.03 20.10
C SER A 18 1.13 5.07 19.02
N ARG A 19 2.10 5.98 18.81
CA ARG A 19 1.96 7.02 17.79
C ARG A 19 2.00 6.42 16.39
N VAL A 20 2.93 5.49 16.15
CA VAL A 20 3.05 4.81 14.86
C VAL A 20 1.82 3.94 14.62
N TRP A 21 1.38 3.22 15.63
CA TRP A 21 0.18 2.37 15.54
C TRP A 21 -1.03 3.19 15.11
N ARG A 22 -1.23 4.36 15.72
CA ARG A 22 -2.34 5.23 15.33
C ARG A 22 -2.23 5.67 13.87
N ALA A 23 -1.03 6.02 13.42
CA ALA A 23 -0.84 6.48 12.05
C ALA A 23 -1.23 5.42 11.01
N ILE A 24 -1.01 4.14 11.31
CA ILE A 24 -1.31 3.08 10.34
C ILE A 24 -2.70 2.48 10.50
N THR A 25 -3.35 2.63 11.65
CA THR A 25 -4.65 2.00 11.90
C THR A 25 -5.81 2.97 12.02
N ASP A 26 -5.54 4.26 12.19
CA ASP A 26 -6.58 5.28 12.10
C ASP A 26 -6.76 5.62 10.62
N ALA A 27 -7.95 5.36 10.09
CA ALA A 27 -8.18 5.50 8.65
C ALA A 27 -7.94 6.92 8.14
N ARG A 28 -8.26 7.92 8.96
CA ARG A 28 -8.03 9.33 8.59
C ARG A 28 -6.54 9.62 8.50
N GLU A 29 -5.76 9.21 9.49
CA GLU A 29 -4.31 9.44 9.48
C GLU A 29 -3.64 8.65 8.36
N PHE A 30 -4.05 7.38 8.18
CA PHE A 30 -3.55 6.56 7.08
C PHE A 30 -3.75 7.29 5.75
N GLY A 31 -4.95 7.80 5.52
CA GLY A 31 -5.25 8.54 4.29
C GLY A 31 -4.37 9.76 4.09
N GLN A 32 -4.01 10.44 5.18
CA GLN A 32 -3.17 11.65 5.12
C GLN A 32 -1.77 11.34 4.59
N TRP A 33 -1.11 10.31 5.11
CA TRP A 33 0.24 10.01 4.65
C TRP A 33 0.26 9.17 3.37
N PHE A 34 -0.75 8.33 3.17
CA PHE A 34 -0.84 7.50 1.97
C PHE A 34 -1.29 8.30 0.75
N GLY A 35 -2.11 9.32 0.95
CA GLY A 35 -2.60 10.16 -0.14
C GLY A 35 -3.94 9.70 -0.69
N VAL A 36 -4.85 9.24 0.18
CA VAL A 36 -6.17 8.76 -0.23
C VAL A 36 -7.18 9.18 0.85
N GLN A 37 -8.43 9.38 0.45
CA GLN A 37 -9.51 9.66 1.40
C GLN A 37 -10.29 8.36 1.64
N LEU A 38 -10.18 7.84 2.85
CA LEU A 38 -10.86 6.61 3.24
C LEU A 38 -12.20 6.90 3.90
N SER A 39 -13.18 6.05 3.62
CA SER A 39 -14.52 6.15 4.21
C SER A 39 -14.67 5.04 5.25
N GLY A 40 -14.81 5.43 6.52
CA GLY A 40 -15.02 4.50 7.62
C GLY A 40 -13.73 4.06 8.28
N ALA A 41 -13.88 3.23 9.30
CA ALA A 41 -12.77 2.74 10.11
C ALA A 41 -12.26 1.40 9.58
N PHE A 42 -11.03 1.07 9.96
CA PHE A 42 -10.50 -0.27 9.71
C PHE A 42 -11.09 -1.25 10.74
N VAL A 43 -11.85 -2.22 10.26
CA VAL A 43 -12.48 -3.26 11.11
C VAL A 43 -12.19 -4.62 10.47
N GLU A 44 -11.72 -5.58 11.27
CA GLU A 44 -11.39 -6.90 10.77
C GLU A 44 -12.54 -7.50 9.96
N GLY A 45 -12.20 -8.06 8.80
CA GLY A 45 -13.15 -8.69 7.91
C GLY A 45 -13.99 -7.76 7.06
N GLN A 46 -13.82 -6.43 7.20
CA GLN A 46 -14.66 -5.47 6.51
C GLN A 46 -13.91 -4.74 5.39
N PRO A 47 -14.58 -4.45 4.27
CA PRO A 47 -13.99 -3.62 3.22
C PRO A 47 -13.98 -2.15 3.65
N VAL A 48 -13.00 -1.42 3.13
CA VAL A 48 -12.89 0.02 3.32
C VAL A 48 -12.95 0.67 1.95
N ALA A 49 -13.85 1.64 1.80
CA ALA A 49 -13.98 2.38 0.56
C ALA A 49 -13.05 3.59 0.55
N ALA A 50 -12.63 3.98 -0.65
CA ALA A 50 -11.74 5.11 -0.84
C ALA A 50 -12.24 6.00 -1.98
N THR A 51 -11.90 7.29 -1.86
CA THR A 51 -12.03 8.25 -2.94
C THR A 51 -10.64 8.80 -3.24
N PHE A 52 -10.25 8.72 -4.50
CA PHE A 52 -8.95 9.23 -4.94
C PHE A 52 -9.15 10.63 -5.51
N GLU A 53 -8.61 11.62 -4.82
CA GLU A 53 -8.68 13.01 -5.24
C GLU A 53 -7.43 13.44 -6.01
N GLN A 54 -6.41 12.58 -6.05
CA GLN A 54 -5.17 12.87 -6.71
C GLN A 54 -5.32 12.84 -8.23
N THR A 55 -4.60 13.74 -8.89
CA THR A 55 -4.44 13.68 -10.33
C THR A 55 -3.25 12.77 -10.63
N PHE A 56 -3.47 11.78 -11.48
CA PHE A 56 -2.39 10.87 -11.91
C PHE A 56 -1.90 11.33 -13.28
N ASP A 57 -0.60 11.52 -13.40
CA ASP A 57 0.04 11.90 -14.66
C ASP A 57 0.45 10.63 -15.40
N GLU A 58 -0.37 10.20 -16.36
CA GLU A 58 -0.12 8.97 -17.11
C GLU A 58 1.21 9.01 -17.84
N ALA A 59 1.57 10.14 -18.43
CA ALA A 59 2.84 10.26 -19.15
C ALA A 59 4.04 10.09 -18.23
N ALA A 60 3.99 10.66 -17.02
CA ALA A 60 5.05 10.51 -16.03
C ALA A 60 5.15 9.09 -15.53
N ILE A 61 4.01 8.42 -15.32
CA ILE A 61 3.98 7.02 -14.90
C ILE A 61 4.59 6.13 -15.99
N GLN A 62 4.24 6.37 -17.26
CA GLN A 62 4.79 5.60 -18.36
C GLN A 62 6.29 5.80 -18.52
N GLU A 63 6.79 7.02 -18.30
CA GLU A 63 8.23 7.29 -18.33
C GLU A 63 8.94 6.55 -17.20
N HIS A 64 8.36 6.55 -16.00
CA HIS A 64 8.91 5.78 -14.89
C HIS A 64 8.94 4.27 -15.20
N GLN A 65 7.90 3.77 -15.83
CA GLN A 65 7.85 2.36 -16.25
C GLN A 65 8.98 2.04 -17.24
N ARG A 66 9.25 2.92 -18.19
CA ARG A 66 10.37 2.74 -19.13
C ARG A 66 11.70 2.67 -18.40
N GLN A 67 11.89 3.52 -17.40
CA GLN A 67 13.11 3.52 -16.59
C GLN A 67 13.27 2.21 -15.81
N LEU A 68 12.17 1.55 -15.47
CA LEU A 68 12.19 0.26 -14.79
C LEU A 68 12.33 -0.93 -15.77
N GLY A 69 12.39 -0.67 -17.06
CA GLY A 69 12.44 -1.71 -18.07
C GLY A 69 11.08 -2.33 -18.40
N LEU A 70 10.00 -1.67 -18.00
CA LEU A 70 8.65 -2.13 -18.27
C LEU A 70 8.09 -1.49 -19.53
N PRO A 71 7.23 -2.19 -20.28
CA PRO A 71 6.45 -1.55 -21.33
C PRO A 71 5.53 -0.50 -20.70
N PRO A 72 5.38 0.66 -21.32
CA PRO A 72 4.43 1.65 -20.81
C PRO A 72 3.00 1.11 -20.90
N SER A 73 2.20 1.39 -19.87
CA SER A 73 0.84 0.89 -19.79
C SER A 73 -0.13 2.03 -19.51
N LYS A 74 -1.39 1.80 -19.85
CA LYS A 74 -2.45 2.76 -19.57
C LYS A 74 -2.90 2.65 -18.13
N ILE A 75 -3.38 3.77 -17.58
CA ILE A 75 -3.96 3.80 -16.25
C ILE A 75 -5.46 4.04 -16.35
N ARG A 76 -6.16 3.61 -15.29
CA ARG A 76 -7.57 3.91 -15.07
C ARG A 76 -7.68 4.47 -13.66
N VAL A 77 -7.98 5.77 -13.58
CA VAL A 77 -8.10 6.42 -12.27
C VAL A 77 -9.34 5.88 -11.59
N PRO A 78 -9.22 5.35 -10.35
CA PRO A 78 -10.40 4.91 -9.60
C PRO A 78 -11.34 6.09 -9.34
N GLY A 79 -12.65 5.82 -9.38
CA GLY A 79 -13.65 6.83 -9.10
C GLY A 79 -13.88 7.03 -7.61
N GLU A 80 -15.10 7.49 -7.29
CA GLU A 80 -15.53 7.65 -5.91
C GLU A 80 -16.00 6.32 -5.32
N ASN A 81 -15.82 6.15 -4.02
CA ASN A 81 -16.33 4.99 -3.26
C ASN A 81 -15.91 3.64 -3.84
N VAL A 82 -14.66 3.54 -4.27
CA VAL A 82 -14.12 2.26 -4.71
C VAL A 82 -13.56 1.52 -3.49
N THR A 83 -13.53 0.19 -3.55
CA THR A 83 -12.92 -0.59 -2.49
C THR A 83 -11.42 -0.38 -2.50
N PHE A 84 -10.88 0.16 -1.40
CA PHE A 84 -9.45 0.33 -1.22
C PHE A 84 -8.79 -0.98 -0.77
N CYS A 85 -9.37 -1.60 0.25
CA CYS A 85 -8.86 -2.84 0.81
C CYS A 85 -9.95 -3.54 1.61
N THR A 86 -9.69 -4.81 1.97
CA THR A 86 -10.47 -5.52 2.97
C THR A 86 -9.52 -5.85 4.12
N VAL A 87 -9.87 -5.40 5.32
CA VAL A 87 -9.03 -5.60 6.49
C VAL A 87 -8.98 -7.08 6.84
N GLU A 88 -7.79 -7.64 7.01
CA GLU A 88 -7.64 -9.06 7.33
C GLU A 88 -7.47 -9.27 8.82
N ARG A 89 -6.54 -8.55 9.47
CA ARG A 89 -6.22 -8.82 10.87
C ARG A 89 -5.67 -7.58 11.56
N ILE A 90 -6.06 -7.40 12.83
CA ILE A 90 -5.57 -6.30 13.68
C ILE A 90 -5.12 -6.90 15.01
N GLU A 91 -3.83 -6.76 15.34
CA GLU A 91 -3.29 -7.10 16.66
C GLU A 91 -2.72 -5.81 17.25
N PRO A 92 -3.35 -5.24 18.28
CA PRO A 92 -3.00 -3.90 18.76
C PRO A 92 -1.50 -3.72 19.00
N GLU A 93 -0.96 -2.66 18.41
CA GLU A 93 0.43 -2.20 18.53
C GLU A 93 1.47 -3.19 18.01
N ARG A 94 1.06 -4.21 17.26
CA ARG A 94 1.97 -5.23 16.74
C ARG A 94 1.82 -5.49 15.25
N TYR A 95 0.58 -5.61 14.79
CA TYR A 95 0.34 -6.16 13.46
C TYR A 95 -0.98 -5.66 12.89
N PHE A 96 -0.95 -5.23 11.63
CA PHE A 96 -2.12 -4.81 10.88
C PHE A 96 -1.97 -5.31 9.45
N SER A 97 -3.00 -5.95 8.92
CA SER A 97 -2.94 -6.42 7.54
C SER A 97 -4.25 -6.22 6.81
N PHE A 98 -4.12 -6.09 5.49
CA PHE A 98 -5.29 -6.01 4.61
C PHE A 98 -4.96 -6.63 3.25
N ARG A 99 -6.00 -6.95 2.51
CA ARG A 99 -5.90 -7.40 1.12
C ARG A 99 -6.41 -6.32 0.21
N TRP A 100 -5.72 -6.12 -0.89
CA TRP A 100 -6.11 -5.16 -1.91
C TRP A 100 -5.70 -5.67 -3.29
N ILE A 101 -6.20 -4.98 -4.33
CA ILE A 101 -5.73 -5.22 -5.70
C ILE A 101 -4.43 -4.41 -5.87
N PRO A 102 -3.30 -5.06 -6.11
CA PRO A 102 -2.02 -4.33 -6.24
C PRO A 102 -1.99 -3.49 -7.50
N TYR A 103 -1.35 -2.33 -7.40
CA TYR A 103 -1.25 -1.34 -8.47
C TYR A 103 -2.64 -1.02 -9.04
N GLY A 104 -3.51 -0.54 -8.19
CA GLY A 104 -4.95 -0.41 -8.46
C GLY A 104 -5.34 0.53 -9.59
N ILE A 105 -4.42 1.34 -10.11
CA ILE A 105 -4.70 2.24 -11.24
C ILE A 105 -4.40 1.60 -12.60
N ASP A 106 -3.99 0.34 -12.63
CA ASP A 106 -3.69 -0.37 -13.88
C ASP A 106 -4.97 -0.58 -14.68
N ALA A 107 -4.98 -0.12 -15.93
CA ALA A 107 -6.16 -0.26 -16.80
C ALA A 107 -6.45 -1.72 -17.16
N GLU A 108 -5.50 -2.64 -16.95
CA GLU A 108 -5.65 -4.05 -17.28
C GLU A 108 -6.24 -4.89 -16.15
N ILE A 109 -6.61 -4.26 -15.04
CA ILE A 109 -7.28 -4.95 -13.94
C ILE A 109 -8.67 -5.43 -14.40
N ASP A 110 -9.00 -6.69 -14.05
CA ASP A 110 -10.36 -7.20 -14.21
C ASP A 110 -11.19 -6.75 -13.00
N PRO A 111 -12.11 -5.80 -13.18
CA PRO A 111 -12.85 -5.23 -12.05
C PRO A 111 -13.76 -6.25 -11.34
N HIS A 112 -14.00 -7.41 -11.94
CA HIS A 112 -14.92 -8.41 -11.38
C HIS A 112 -14.21 -9.60 -10.75
N ASN A 113 -12.94 -9.82 -11.05
CA ASN A 113 -12.29 -11.06 -10.63
C ASN A 113 -10.77 -10.91 -10.48
N GLU A 114 -10.30 -9.73 -10.08
CA GLU A 114 -8.86 -9.52 -9.91
C GLU A 114 -8.39 -10.11 -8.58
N PRO A 115 -7.36 -10.97 -8.58
CA PRO A 115 -6.78 -11.47 -7.34
C PRO A 115 -6.14 -10.35 -6.52
N THR A 116 -6.10 -10.54 -5.21
CA THR A 116 -5.52 -9.59 -4.29
C THR A 116 -4.17 -10.07 -3.77
N THR A 117 -3.37 -9.12 -3.28
CA THR A 117 -2.17 -9.38 -2.50
C THR A 117 -2.45 -9.07 -1.04
N LEU A 118 -1.59 -9.55 -0.16
CA LEU A 118 -1.66 -9.28 1.27
C LEU A 118 -0.62 -8.22 1.62
N VAL A 119 -1.05 -7.15 2.28
CA VAL A 119 -0.18 -6.12 2.82
C VAL A 119 -0.15 -6.25 4.33
N GLU A 120 1.05 -6.32 4.90
CA GLU A 120 1.24 -6.48 6.33
C GLU A 120 2.10 -5.35 6.88
N PHE A 121 1.67 -4.81 8.02
CA PHE A 121 2.45 -3.83 8.78
C PHE A 121 2.81 -4.48 10.11
N ARG A 122 4.11 -4.59 10.39
CA ARG A 122 4.60 -5.15 11.64
C ARG A 122 5.34 -4.08 12.40
N LEU A 123 5.05 -3.96 13.70
CA LEU A 123 5.68 -2.97 14.55
C LEU A 123 6.39 -3.65 15.69
N GLU A 124 7.59 -3.12 16.02
CA GLU A 124 8.27 -3.51 17.26
C GLU A 124 8.98 -2.30 17.85
N PRO A 125 8.96 -2.17 19.18
CA PRO A 125 9.71 -1.10 19.82
C PRO A 125 11.19 -1.36 19.69
N VAL A 126 11.95 -0.29 19.43
CA VAL A 126 13.41 -0.34 19.34
C VAL A 126 13.98 0.84 20.11
N ALA A 127 15.29 0.84 20.33
CA ALA A 127 15.95 1.98 20.97
C ALA A 127 15.70 3.23 20.14
N GLY A 128 15.13 4.25 20.75
CA GLY A 128 14.86 5.54 20.11
C GLY A 128 13.60 5.61 19.29
N GLY A 129 12.77 4.56 19.27
CA GLY A 129 11.52 4.65 18.52
C GLY A 129 10.86 3.32 18.22
N THR A 130 10.39 3.21 16.98
CA THR A 130 9.62 2.04 16.51
C THR A 130 10.17 1.58 15.17
N ARG A 131 10.35 0.27 15.02
CA ARG A 131 10.64 -0.33 13.72
C ARG A 131 9.34 -0.73 13.05
N LEU A 132 9.12 -0.22 11.85
CA LEU A 132 7.98 -0.59 11.03
C LEU A 132 8.49 -1.42 9.85
N THR A 133 7.90 -2.60 9.68
CA THR A 133 8.17 -3.44 8.51
C THR A 133 6.88 -3.54 7.69
N ILE A 134 6.98 -3.23 6.41
CA ILE A 134 5.87 -3.32 5.46
C ILE A 134 6.17 -4.45 4.50
N VAL A 135 5.26 -5.42 4.42
CA VAL A 135 5.44 -6.59 3.54
C VAL A 135 4.23 -6.70 2.63
N GLU A 136 4.46 -6.86 1.34
CA GLU A 136 3.39 -7.21 0.41
C GLU A 136 3.77 -8.51 -0.27
N SER A 137 2.85 -9.48 -0.24
CA SER A 137 3.07 -10.83 -0.75
C SER A 137 1.85 -11.33 -1.49
N GLY A 138 2.03 -12.41 -2.27
CA GLY A 138 0.94 -12.98 -3.06
C GLY A 138 0.96 -12.58 -4.52
N PHE A 139 2.06 -11.99 -4.99
CA PHE A 139 2.16 -11.56 -6.39
C PHE A 139 2.08 -12.74 -7.37
N GLU A 140 2.33 -13.97 -6.91
CA GLU A 140 2.16 -15.16 -7.74
C GLU A 140 0.72 -15.36 -8.19
N HIS A 141 -0.25 -14.74 -7.52
CA HIS A 141 -1.67 -14.83 -7.88
C HIS A 141 -2.07 -13.75 -8.90
N VAL A 142 -1.24 -12.74 -9.10
CA VAL A 142 -1.52 -11.68 -10.08
C VAL A 142 -1.38 -12.27 -11.49
N PRO A 143 -2.31 -11.99 -12.42
CA PRO A 143 -2.19 -12.49 -13.78
C PRO A 143 -0.84 -12.13 -14.41
N LEU A 144 -0.28 -13.09 -15.16
CA LEU A 144 1.08 -12.97 -15.70
C LEU A 144 1.28 -11.69 -16.52
N HIS A 145 0.26 -11.29 -17.28
CA HIS A 145 0.39 -10.14 -18.18
C HIS A 145 0.61 -8.81 -17.44
N ARG A 146 0.32 -8.75 -16.12
CA ARG A 146 0.55 -7.53 -15.35
C ARG A 146 1.35 -7.77 -14.05
N ARG A 147 1.80 -8.99 -13.79
CA ARG A 147 2.45 -9.36 -12.50
C ARG A 147 3.71 -8.57 -12.24
N GLN A 148 4.62 -8.52 -13.20
CA GLN A 148 5.89 -7.81 -13.01
C GLN A 148 5.66 -6.31 -12.86
N ARG A 149 4.74 -5.76 -13.63
CA ARG A 149 4.37 -4.34 -13.52
C ARG A 149 3.83 -4.03 -12.14
N ALA A 150 2.86 -4.81 -11.66
CA ALA A 150 2.28 -4.61 -10.34
C ALA A 150 3.36 -4.69 -9.25
N PHE A 151 4.25 -5.67 -9.33
CA PHE A 151 5.31 -5.83 -8.35
C PHE A 151 6.27 -4.64 -8.34
N LEU A 152 6.79 -4.26 -9.50
CA LEU A 152 7.79 -3.18 -9.57
C LEU A 152 7.21 -1.84 -9.21
N MET A 153 5.97 -1.55 -9.62
CA MET A 153 5.31 -0.30 -9.27
C MET A 153 5.04 -0.21 -7.78
N ASN A 154 4.58 -1.30 -7.17
CA ASN A 154 4.33 -1.32 -5.73
C ASN A 154 5.63 -1.32 -4.91
N ASP A 155 6.69 -1.93 -5.41
CA ASP A 155 7.98 -1.90 -4.73
C ASP A 155 8.47 -0.46 -4.55
N GLY A 156 8.46 0.31 -5.63
CA GLY A 156 8.80 1.73 -5.56
C GLY A 156 7.81 2.54 -4.76
N GLY A 157 6.53 2.19 -4.87
CA GLY A 157 5.46 2.85 -4.12
C GLY A 157 5.64 2.69 -2.61
N TRP A 158 5.95 1.48 -2.15
CA TRP A 158 6.15 1.26 -0.71
C TRP A 158 7.41 1.94 -0.18
N ALA A 159 8.46 2.04 -0.97
CA ALA A 159 9.63 2.82 -0.58
C ALA A 159 9.26 4.29 -0.33
N ALA A 160 8.45 4.86 -1.21
CA ALA A 160 7.96 6.24 -1.04
C ALA A 160 7.01 6.36 0.15
N GLN A 161 6.12 5.39 0.35
CA GLN A 161 5.16 5.43 1.45
C GLN A 161 5.83 5.24 2.82
N ALA A 162 6.89 4.44 2.90
CA ALA A 162 7.66 4.32 4.13
C ALA A 162 8.22 5.68 4.55
N GLU A 163 8.70 6.48 3.59
CA GLU A 163 9.19 7.83 3.87
C GLU A 163 8.03 8.76 4.26
N ASN A 164 6.88 8.60 3.63
CA ASN A 164 5.71 9.42 3.96
C ASN A 164 5.22 9.18 5.40
N VAL A 165 5.13 7.92 5.82
CA VAL A 165 4.72 7.64 7.19
C VAL A 165 5.77 8.12 8.19
N ARG A 166 7.07 8.03 7.85
CA ARG A 166 8.13 8.56 8.70
C ARG A 166 7.94 10.07 8.93
N ARG A 167 7.77 10.81 7.86
CA ARG A 167 7.54 12.27 7.97
C ARG A 167 6.28 12.59 8.76
N HIS A 168 5.23 11.81 8.56
CA HIS A 168 3.96 12.03 9.25
C HIS A 168 4.08 11.86 10.76
N VAL A 169 4.79 10.83 11.23
CA VAL A 169 4.89 10.55 12.67
C VAL A 169 6.03 11.32 13.36
N GLU A 170 7.05 11.75 12.61
CA GLU A 170 8.20 12.46 13.19
C GLU A 170 8.00 13.97 13.25
N THR A 171 7.06 14.51 12.48
CA THR A 171 6.69 15.92 12.58
C THR A 171 5.54 16.03 13.58
N ALA A 172 5.81 16.68 14.70
CA ALA A 172 4.83 16.84 15.76
C ALA A 172 3.75 17.85 15.40
#